data_0faaa7ffcfb3c62c19df3463e0de6bf0
#
_entry.id   0faaa7ffcfb3c62c19df3463e0de6bf0
#
_cell.length_a   1.000
_cell.length_b   1.000
_cell.length_c   1.000
_cell.angle_alpha   90.00
_cell.angle_beta   90.00
_cell.angle_gamma   90.00
#
_symmetry.space_group_name_H-M   'P 1'
#
loop_
_entity.id
_entity.type
_entity.pdbx_description
1 polymer ?
#
loop_
_entity_poly.entity_id
_entity_poly.type
_entity_poly.pdbx_seq_one_letter_code
_entity_poly.pdbx_strand_id
1 'polypeptide(L)'
;MAKQVVFDEAARRALKRGIDKLADTVKVTIGPKGRNVVLDKKFGAPTITNDGVTIARDIELEDHFENMGAQLLKEVATKTDDVAGDGTTTAVVLGQALVTEGLRNVAAGANPMVIKRGLDKAVAAVVAEIKAQSRKVETREQIAAVASISAADPSVGELIAEVMEKVGKDGVITVEEGQSLGLDKEYTEGMQFDRGYISAYFVTNADRMEAQLDNPAILITDKKISAVADALPALEKAVGTGRPLLIVAEDVDGEALATLVVNKIRGTVQVLAVKAPGFGDRRKEMLRDIAVLTGGTVISEEVGRKLDSVTAEDLGSARRVVSSKDNTTIVDGSGKPAEIKGRMAQIKAQIEETTSDYDKEKLQERLAKLSGGVAVIKVGAATEVELKEKKHRIEDALSTTRAAVEEGIVAGGGTTLLQARGALDKVKLEGDEQVGVDIVRRALEAPARQIAENAGARGDVVVEAILKAKKGTGFDASSDTMVDMFEKGIVDAAKVTRSALQNAASVAAMVLTTEAVVSDMPEKKDPAAPGGHAHGGEMDF
;
A
#
# COMPACT_ATOMS: atom_id res chain seq x y z
N MET A 1 12.68 17.09 -27.31
CA MET A 1 11.73 16.41 -28.20
C MET A 1 10.55 17.33 -28.49
N ALA A 2 9.96 17.26 -29.69
CA ALA A 2 8.76 18.02 -30.02
C ALA A 2 7.56 17.48 -29.22
N LYS A 3 6.64 18.36 -28.83
CA LYS A 3 5.43 17.97 -28.09
C LYS A 3 4.21 17.99 -29.02
N GLN A 4 3.33 17.03 -28.79
CA GLN A 4 1.98 17.03 -29.35
C GLN A 4 1.01 17.53 -28.29
N VAL A 5 0.10 18.42 -28.67
CA VAL A 5 -0.88 19.03 -27.75
C VAL A 5 -2.27 18.76 -28.30
N VAL A 6 -3.15 18.26 -27.46
CA VAL A 6 -4.56 18.04 -27.76
C VAL A 6 -5.39 18.84 -26.77
N PHE A 7 -6.44 19.50 -27.26
CA PHE A 7 -7.28 20.41 -26.47
C PHE A 7 -8.71 19.92 -26.37
N ASP A 8 -9.47 20.54 -25.50
CA ASP A 8 -10.92 20.45 -25.38
C ASP A 8 -11.46 19.02 -25.16
N GLU A 9 -12.55 18.73 -25.82
CA GLU A 9 -13.24 17.45 -25.73
C GLU A 9 -12.38 16.29 -26.26
N ALA A 10 -11.52 16.51 -27.25
CA ALA A 10 -10.66 15.47 -27.79
C ALA A 10 -9.64 14.99 -26.75
N ALA A 11 -9.08 15.91 -25.94
CA ALA A 11 -8.20 15.60 -24.84
C ALA A 11 -8.92 14.76 -23.77
N ARG A 12 -10.09 15.22 -23.32
CA ARG A 12 -10.90 14.53 -22.30
C ARG A 12 -11.36 13.15 -22.75
N ARG A 13 -11.74 13.00 -24.02
CA ARG A 13 -12.12 11.69 -24.59
C ARG A 13 -10.94 10.71 -24.63
N ALA A 14 -9.75 11.17 -24.95
CA ALA A 14 -8.57 10.31 -24.95
C ALA A 14 -8.23 9.82 -23.53
N LEU A 15 -8.21 10.73 -22.55
CA LEU A 15 -8.03 10.36 -21.13
C LEU A 15 -9.09 9.35 -20.68
N LYS A 16 -10.38 9.59 -21.04
CA LYS A 16 -11.48 8.68 -20.68
C LYS A 16 -11.28 7.28 -21.24
N ARG A 17 -10.88 7.13 -22.51
CA ARG A 17 -10.61 5.81 -23.08
C ARG A 17 -9.54 5.04 -22.32
N GLY A 18 -8.47 5.72 -21.87
CA GLY A 18 -7.44 5.12 -21.04
C GLY A 18 -7.96 4.70 -19.66
N ILE A 19 -8.74 5.58 -19.02
CA ILE A 19 -9.42 5.28 -17.75
C ILE A 19 -10.34 4.06 -17.91
N ASP A 20 -11.16 4.00 -18.97
CA ASP A 20 -12.07 2.88 -19.22
C ASP A 20 -11.29 1.56 -19.42
N LYS A 21 -10.22 1.55 -20.22
CA LYS A 21 -9.42 0.34 -20.45
C LYS A 21 -8.84 -0.23 -19.14
N LEU A 22 -8.28 0.63 -18.29
CA LEU A 22 -7.77 0.19 -16.99
C LEU A 22 -8.91 -0.28 -16.09
N ALA A 23 -9.96 0.51 -15.93
CA ALA A 23 -11.06 0.18 -15.04
C ALA A 23 -11.80 -1.09 -15.47
N ASP A 24 -12.03 -1.28 -16.76
CA ASP A 24 -12.71 -2.48 -17.29
C ASP A 24 -11.89 -3.75 -17.06
N THR A 25 -10.56 -3.63 -17.04
CA THR A 25 -9.67 -4.75 -16.71
C THR A 25 -9.70 -5.06 -15.21
N VAL A 26 -9.69 -4.02 -14.35
CA VAL A 26 -9.63 -4.18 -12.89
C VAL A 26 -10.99 -4.59 -12.30
N LYS A 27 -12.10 -4.00 -12.73
CA LYS A 27 -13.43 -4.18 -12.11
C LYS A 27 -13.99 -5.61 -12.15
N VAL A 28 -13.44 -6.49 -13.01
CA VAL A 28 -13.85 -7.90 -13.07
C VAL A 28 -13.46 -8.69 -11.84
N THR A 29 -12.55 -8.14 -11.02
CA THR A 29 -12.02 -8.79 -9.81
C THR A 29 -12.86 -8.51 -8.56
N ILE A 30 -13.75 -7.49 -8.58
CA ILE A 30 -14.47 -7.08 -7.37
C ILE A 30 -15.54 -8.07 -6.94
N GLY A 31 -15.60 -8.31 -5.62
CA GLY A 31 -16.62 -9.15 -4.97
C GLY A 31 -16.27 -10.63 -4.92
N PRO A 32 -17.08 -11.44 -4.19
CA PRO A 32 -16.78 -12.85 -3.91
C PRO A 32 -16.85 -13.76 -5.15
N LYS A 33 -17.46 -13.31 -6.24
CA LYS A 33 -17.46 -13.98 -7.55
C LYS A 33 -16.62 -13.23 -8.59
N GLY A 34 -15.74 -12.34 -8.12
CA GLY A 34 -14.71 -11.70 -8.93
C GLY A 34 -13.75 -12.73 -9.55
N ARG A 35 -13.18 -12.38 -10.70
CA ARG A 35 -12.31 -13.25 -11.49
C ARG A 35 -10.89 -12.72 -11.51
N ASN A 36 -9.93 -13.60 -11.72
CA ASN A 36 -8.54 -13.24 -11.85
C ASN A 36 -8.22 -12.65 -13.23
N VAL A 37 -7.18 -11.82 -13.26
CA VAL A 37 -6.55 -11.29 -14.47
C VAL A 37 -5.17 -11.95 -14.61
N VAL A 38 -4.77 -12.25 -15.84
CA VAL A 38 -3.45 -12.80 -16.16
C VAL A 38 -2.58 -11.66 -16.69
N LEU A 39 -1.44 -11.44 -16.05
CA LEU A 39 -0.46 -10.42 -16.41
C LEU A 39 0.76 -11.11 -17.05
N ASP A 40 1.15 -10.65 -18.24
CA ASP A 40 2.36 -11.13 -18.90
C ASP A 40 3.61 -10.61 -18.19
N LYS A 41 4.64 -11.41 -18.12
CA LYS A 41 5.94 -11.00 -17.55
C LYS A 41 7.02 -11.18 -18.60
N LYS A 42 7.87 -10.17 -18.78
CA LYS A 42 9.02 -10.24 -19.71
C LYS A 42 9.96 -11.40 -19.41
N PHE A 43 10.03 -11.82 -18.16
CA PHE A 43 10.83 -12.97 -17.70
C PHE A 43 10.03 -13.75 -16.66
N GLY A 44 10.01 -15.08 -16.77
CA GLY A 44 9.30 -15.98 -15.86
C GLY A 44 7.89 -16.34 -16.32
N ALA A 45 7.10 -16.93 -15.44
CA ALA A 45 5.71 -17.28 -15.69
C ALA A 45 4.79 -16.07 -15.59
N PRO A 46 3.66 -16.03 -16.34
CA PRO A 46 2.64 -15.03 -16.15
C PRO A 46 2.13 -14.98 -14.70
N THR A 47 1.80 -13.80 -14.22
CA THR A 47 1.19 -13.62 -12.90
C THR A 47 -0.32 -13.70 -13.02
N ILE A 48 -0.97 -14.49 -12.16
CA ILE A 48 -2.43 -14.56 -12.05
C ILE A 48 -2.80 -13.89 -10.74
N THR A 49 -3.64 -12.84 -10.80
CA THR A 49 -4.02 -12.07 -9.61
C THR A 49 -5.41 -11.48 -9.74
N ASN A 50 -6.04 -11.23 -8.61
CA ASN A 50 -7.26 -10.42 -8.48
C ASN A 50 -7.02 -9.10 -7.73
N ASP A 51 -5.79 -8.82 -7.32
CA ASP A 51 -5.43 -7.57 -6.67
C ASP A 51 -5.47 -6.41 -7.66
N GLY A 52 -6.33 -5.43 -7.38
CA GLY A 52 -6.59 -4.29 -8.25
C GLY A 52 -5.38 -3.38 -8.44
N VAL A 53 -4.53 -3.17 -7.42
CA VAL A 53 -3.35 -2.32 -7.56
C VAL A 53 -2.26 -2.99 -8.39
N THR A 54 -2.03 -4.28 -8.21
CA THR A 54 -1.07 -5.04 -9.03
C THR A 54 -1.48 -5.01 -10.50
N ILE A 55 -2.76 -5.23 -10.81
CA ILE A 55 -3.27 -5.14 -12.18
C ILE A 55 -3.10 -3.73 -12.73
N ALA A 56 -3.48 -2.70 -11.97
CA ALA A 56 -3.38 -1.31 -12.41
C ALA A 56 -1.94 -0.87 -12.66
N ARG A 57 -0.98 -1.34 -11.84
CA ARG A 57 0.45 -1.03 -12.01
C ARG A 57 1.04 -1.60 -13.29
N ASP A 58 0.56 -2.75 -13.75
CA ASP A 58 1.10 -3.45 -14.92
C ASP A 58 0.50 -2.93 -16.25
N ILE A 59 -0.63 -2.21 -16.21
CA ILE A 59 -1.26 -1.68 -17.42
C ILE A 59 -0.49 -0.48 -17.95
N GLU A 60 -0.01 -0.62 -19.19
CA GLU A 60 0.59 0.42 -20.00
C GLU A 60 -0.01 0.39 -21.41
N LEU A 61 -0.45 1.54 -21.93
CA LEU A 61 -1.14 1.63 -23.19
C LEU A 61 -0.24 2.25 -24.27
N GLU A 62 -0.35 1.76 -25.49
CA GLU A 62 0.46 2.23 -26.63
C GLU A 62 0.17 3.68 -26.99
N ASP A 63 -1.10 4.10 -26.95
CA ASP A 63 -1.48 5.51 -27.18
C ASP A 63 -1.11 6.35 -25.96
N HIS A 64 -0.21 7.31 -26.13
CA HIS A 64 0.30 8.16 -25.05
C HIS A 64 -0.78 8.95 -24.31
N PHE A 65 -1.81 9.44 -25.02
CA PHE A 65 -2.90 10.20 -24.42
C PHE A 65 -3.85 9.30 -23.63
N GLU A 66 -4.16 8.12 -24.15
CA GLU A 66 -4.93 7.11 -23.41
C GLU A 66 -4.12 6.60 -22.19
N ASN A 67 -2.81 6.39 -22.39
CA ASN A 67 -1.95 5.97 -21.28
C ASN A 67 -1.93 6.99 -20.13
N MET A 68 -1.94 8.30 -20.42
CA MET A 68 -2.08 9.32 -19.37
C MET A 68 -3.37 9.13 -18.56
N GLY A 69 -4.48 8.82 -19.22
CA GLY A 69 -5.75 8.52 -18.55
C GLY A 69 -5.64 7.27 -17.64
N ALA A 70 -5.03 6.20 -18.15
CA ALA A 70 -4.76 5.00 -17.38
C ALA A 70 -3.84 5.29 -16.17
N GLN A 71 -2.76 6.08 -16.35
CA GLN A 71 -1.86 6.45 -15.26
C GLN A 71 -2.55 7.29 -14.17
N LEU A 72 -3.48 8.18 -14.53
CA LEU A 72 -4.28 8.94 -13.55
C LEU A 72 -5.15 8.01 -12.70
N LEU A 73 -5.78 7.01 -13.30
CA LEU A 73 -6.59 6.05 -12.55
C LEU A 73 -5.73 5.04 -11.77
N LYS A 74 -4.55 4.69 -12.26
CA LYS A 74 -3.54 3.93 -11.54
C LYS A 74 -3.10 4.64 -10.24
N GLU A 75 -2.97 5.98 -10.28
CA GLU A 75 -2.67 6.78 -9.09
C GLU A 75 -3.78 6.65 -8.03
N VAL A 76 -5.06 6.55 -8.44
CA VAL A 76 -6.18 6.29 -7.51
C VAL A 76 -6.00 4.96 -6.79
N ALA A 77 -5.69 3.88 -7.52
CA ALA A 77 -5.46 2.56 -6.93
C ALA A 77 -4.26 2.59 -5.97
N THR A 78 -3.13 3.15 -6.41
CA THR A 78 -1.89 3.21 -5.62
C THR A 78 -2.08 4.02 -4.34
N LYS A 79 -2.73 5.20 -4.40
CA LYS A 79 -2.98 6.01 -3.20
C LYS A 79 -3.95 5.37 -2.22
N THR A 80 -4.89 4.58 -2.73
CA THR A 80 -5.81 3.84 -1.86
C THR A 80 -5.09 2.70 -1.15
N ASP A 81 -4.23 1.98 -1.86
CA ASP A 81 -3.33 0.97 -1.32
C ASP A 81 -2.41 1.56 -0.22
N ASP A 82 -1.69 2.64 -0.53
CA ASP A 82 -0.78 3.34 0.40
C ASP A 82 -1.45 3.72 1.74
N VAL A 83 -2.74 4.14 1.70
CA VAL A 83 -3.45 4.66 2.89
C VAL A 83 -4.17 3.56 3.66
N ALA A 84 -4.73 2.58 2.96
CA ALA A 84 -5.66 1.62 3.54
C ALA A 84 -5.26 0.15 3.31
N GLY A 85 -4.35 -0.12 2.37
CA GLY A 85 -3.85 -1.45 2.02
C GLY A 85 -4.90 -2.36 1.39
N ASP A 86 -6.06 -1.80 0.99
CA ASP A 86 -7.15 -2.53 0.33
C ASP A 86 -8.12 -1.52 -0.32
N GLY A 87 -9.16 -2.02 -0.99
CA GLY A 87 -10.20 -1.20 -1.64
C GLY A 87 -9.77 -0.56 -2.95
N THR A 88 -8.66 -1.00 -3.51
CA THR A 88 -8.08 -0.50 -4.76
C THR A 88 -9.03 -0.67 -5.95
N THR A 89 -9.66 -1.82 -6.09
CA THR A 89 -10.68 -2.09 -7.11
C THR A 89 -11.91 -1.21 -6.93
N THR A 90 -12.39 -1.03 -5.70
CA THR A 90 -13.51 -0.14 -5.39
C THR A 90 -13.20 1.31 -5.79
N ALA A 91 -11.99 1.78 -5.51
CA ALA A 91 -11.53 3.12 -5.87
C ALA A 91 -11.48 3.33 -7.39
N VAL A 92 -11.00 2.32 -8.13
CA VAL A 92 -10.97 2.33 -9.61
C VAL A 92 -12.39 2.39 -10.19
N VAL A 93 -13.33 1.58 -9.68
CA VAL A 93 -14.73 1.57 -10.10
C VAL A 93 -15.40 2.91 -9.83
N LEU A 94 -15.20 3.49 -8.65
CA LEU A 94 -15.71 4.83 -8.32
C LEU A 94 -15.08 5.91 -9.21
N GLY A 95 -13.78 5.85 -9.48
CA GLY A 95 -13.06 6.78 -10.35
C GLY A 95 -13.62 6.77 -11.78
N GLN A 96 -13.82 5.58 -12.36
CA GLN A 96 -14.45 5.44 -13.67
C GLN A 96 -15.86 6.03 -13.69
N ALA A 97 -16.67 5.74 -12.67
CA ALA A 97 -18.05 6.23 -12.61
C ALA A 97 -18.11 7.76 -12.48
N LEU A 98 -17.29 8.34 -11.60
CA LEU A 98 -17.21 9.80 -11.39
C LEU A 98 -16.76 10.51 -12.67
N VAL A 99 -15.73 10.02 -13.35
CA VAL A 99 -15.25 10.57 -14.62
C VAL A 99 -16.31 10.44 -15.71
N THR A 100 -16.98 9.29 -15.82
CA THR A 100 -17.99 9.05 -16.85
C THR A 100 -19.19 9.98 -16.69
N GLU A 101 -19.74 10.08 -15.48
CA GLU A 101 -20.89 10.98 -15.22
C GLU A 101 -20.46 12.45 -15.29
N GLY A 102 -19.26 12.78 -14.81
CA GLY A 102 -18.74 14.15 -14.87
C GLY A 102 -18.53 14.65 -16.29
N LEU A 103 -17.84 13.88 -17.14
CA LEU A 103 -17.59 14.26 -18.53
C LEU A 103 -18.87 14.38 -19.35
N ARG A 104 -19.90 13.56 -19.04
CA ARG A 104 -21.23 13.71 -19.69
C ARG A 104 -21.84 15.09 -19.41
N ASN A 105 -21.73 15.59 -18.19
CA ASN A 105 -22.26 16.91 -17.82
C ASN A 105 -21.39 18.06 -18.36
N VAL A 106 -20.05 17.91 -18.38
CA VAL A 106 -19.15 18.88 -19.00
C VAL A 106 -19.42 19.01 -20.50
N ALA A 107 -19.62 17.89 -21.21
CA ALA A 107 -20.00 17.89 -22.62
C ALA A 107 -21.38 18.52 -22.86
N ALA A 108 -22.27 18.51 -21.88
CA ALA A 108 -23.56 19.21 -21.92
C ALA A 108 -23.47 20.72 -21.62
N GLY A 109 -22.26 21.25 -21.36
CA GLY A 109 -21.99 22.66 -21.17
C GLY A 109 -21.88 23.12 -19.70
N ALA A 110 -21.93 22.22 -18.73
CA ALA A 110 -21.72 22.58 -17.34
C ALA A 110 -20.27 22.97 -17.05
N ASN A 111 -20.04 23.96 -16.20
CA ASN A 111 -18.71 24.48 -15.86
C ASN A 111 -17.94 23.50 -14.95
N PRO A 112 -16.82 22.91 -15.42
CA PRO A 112 -16.09 21.88 -14.67
C PRO A 112 -15.51 22.39 -13.34
N MET A 113 -15.12 23.67 -13.24
CA MET A 113 -14.61 24.27 -12.01
C MET A 113 -15.71 24.42 -10.95
N VAL A 114 -16.96 24.63 -11.39
CA VAL A 114 -18.12 24.74 -10.50
C VAL A 114 -18.58 23.34 -10.08
N ILE A 115 -18.63 22.38 -11.02
CA ILE A 115 -18.89 20.97 -10.73
C ILE A 115 -17.92 20.44 -9.68
N LYS A 116 -16.62 20.73 -9.79
CA LYS A 116 -15.60 20.33 -8.80
C LYS A 116 -15.97 20.77 -7.39
N ARG A 117 -16.39 22.01 -7.19
CA ARG A 117 -16.78 22.50 -5.85
C ARG A 117 -17.98 21.74 -5.28
N GLY A 118 -18.95 21.42 -6.12
CA GLY A 118 -20.10 20.59 -5.75
C GLY A 118 -19.70 19.16 -5.38
N LEU A 119 -18.79 18.56 -6.18
CA LEU A 119 -18.22 17.24 -5.95
C LEU A 119 -17.47 17.19 -4.60
N ASP A 120 -16.60 18.16 -4.31
CA ASP A 120 -15.85 18.24 -3.06
C ASP A 120 -16.79 18.30 -1.83
N LYS A 121 -17.85 19.12 -1.89
CA LYS A 121 -18.87 19.22 -0.83
C LYS A 121 -19.65 17.91 -0.66
N ALA A 122 -20.02 17.27 -1.76
CA ALA A 122 -20.75 16.00 -1.75
C ALA A 122 -19.90 14.87 -1.14
N VAL A 123 -18.64 14.76 -1.54
CA VAL A 123 -17.71 13.76 -0.99
C VAL A 123 -17.51 13.97 0.50
N ALA A 124 -17.32 15.20 0.95
CA ALA A 124 -17.19 15.50 2.38
C ALA A 124 -18.43 15.05 3.19
N ALA A 125 -19.64 15.28 2.66
CA ALA A 125 -20.88 14.84 3.30
C ALA A 125 -21.00 13.30 3.36
N VAL A 126 -20.66 12.60 2.27
CA VAL A 126 -20.68 11.13 2.23
C VAL A 126 -19.64 10.54 3.18
N VAL A 127 -18.42 11.08 3.21
CA VAL A 127 -17.37 10.64 4.14
C VAL A 127 -17.79 10.82 5.60
N ALA A 128 -18.44 11.93 5.94
CA ALA A 128 -18.98 12.15 7.28
C ALA A 128 -20.06 11.09 7.63
N GLU A 129 -20.92 10.74 6.69
CA GLU A 129 -21.95 9.72 6.89
C GLU A 129 -21.33 8.30 7.02
N ILE A 130 -20.31 7.96 6.22
CA ILE A 130 -19.57 6.69 6.37
C ILE A 130 -18.97 6.57 7.77
N LYS A 131 -18.32 7.63 8.26
CA LYS A 131 -17.79 7.67 9.63
C LYS A 131 -18.89 7.54 10.70
N ALA A 132 -20.05 8.18 10.49
CA ALA A 132 -21.19 8.09 11.41
C ALA A 132 -21.84 6.69 11.42
N GLN A 133 -21.76 5.93 10.33
CA GLN A 133 -22.24 4.55 10.24
C GLN A 133 -21.24 3.52 10.76
N SER A 134 -19.99 3.92 10.98
CA SER A 134 -18.93 3.03 11.44
C SER A 134 -19.21 2.49 12.84
N ARG A 135 -18.93 1.19 13.02
CA ARG A 135 -18.96 0.48 14.30
C ARG A 135 -17.55 0.11 14.70
N LYS A 136 -17.19 0.33 15.96
CA LYS A 136 -15.87 -0.05 16.48
C LYS A 136 -15.68 -1.55 16.42
N VAL A 137 -14.46 -1.97 16.14
CA VAL A 137 -14.05 -3.38 16.21
C VAL A 137 -13.48 -3.64 17.61
N GLU A 138 -14.20 -4.44 18.38
CA GLU A 138 -13.88 -4.71 19.79
C GLU A 138 -13.63 -6.18 20.07
N THR A 139 -14.24 -7.08 19.29
CA THR A 139 -14.16 -8.53 19.53
C THR A 139 -13.30 -9.25 18.50
N ARG A 140 -12.77 -10.42 18.90
CA ARG A 140 -11.99 -11.29 18.02
C ARG A 140 -12.80 -11.74 16.80
N GLU A 141 -14.09 -12.04 16.99
CA GLU A 141 -14.99 -12.47 15.90
C GLU A 141 -15.15 -11.37 14.83
N GLN A 142 -15.20 -10.10 15.26
CA GLN A 142 -15.26 -8.97 14.32
C GLN A 142 -13.95 -8.81 13.54
N ILE A 143 -12.80 -8.99 14.20
CA ILE A 143 -11.49 -9.01 13.55
C ILE A 143 -11.42 -10.15 12.53
N ALA A 144 -11.82 -11.37 12.93
CA ALA A 144 -11.84 -12.53 12.06
C ALA A 144 -12.77 -12.33 10.84
N ALA A 145 -13.94 -11.70 11.04
CA ALA A 145 -14.87 -11.40 9.95
C ALA A 145 -14.27 -10.45 8.91
N VAL A 146 -13.65 -9.36 9.35
CA VAL A 146 -12.96 -8.40 8.46
C VAL A 146 -11.87 -9.09 7.65
N ALA A 147 -10.98 -9.81 8.34
CA ALA A 147 -9.86 -10.49 7.71
C ALA A 147 -10.33 -11.61 6.76
N SER A 148 -11.40 -12.35 7.11
CA SER A 148 -11.98 -13.39 6.25
C SER A 148 -12.56 -12.83 4.96
N ILE A 149 -13.23 -11.69 5.02
CA ILE A 149 -13.79 -11.02 3.82
C ILE A 149 -12.65 -10.54 2.91
N SER A 150 -11.66 -9.84 3.45
CA SER A 150 -10.53 -9.33 2.67
C SER A 150 -9.69 -10.46 2.06
N ALA A 151 -9.41 -11.52 2.84
CA ALA A 151 -8.69 -12.70 2.35
C ALA A 151 -9.53 -13.64 1.47
N ALA A 152 -10.85 -13.47 1.41
CA ALA A 152 -11.80 -14.44 0.85
C ALA A 152 -11.60 -15.87 1.40
N ASP A 153 -11.11 -16.00 2.64
CA ASP A 153 -10.79 -17.27 3.30
C ASP A 153 -10.98 -17.18 4.83
N PRO A 154 -11.96 -17.91 5.40
CA PRO A 154 -12.21 -17.91 6.84
C PRO A 154 -11.02 -18.39 7.69
N SER A 155 -10.19 -19.29 7.16
CA SER A 155 -9.03 -19.81 7.90
C SER A 155 -7.94 -18.75 8.09
N VAL A 156 -7.77 -17.89 7.09
CA VAL A 156 -6.89 -16.71 7.16
C VAL A 156 -7.44 -15.72 8.18
N GLY A 157 -8.76 -15.50 8.19
CA GLY A 157 -9.40 -14.60 9.13
C GLY A 157 -9.19 -15.00 10.58
N GLU A 158 -9.41 -16.27 10.90
CA GLU A 158 -9.17 -16.81 12.24
C GLU A 158 -7.70 -16.71 12.66
N LEU A 159 -6.78 -17.01 11.75
CA LEU A 159 -5.35 -16.90 12.01
C LEU A 159 -4.93 -15.45 12.33
N ILE A 160 -5.40 -14.48 11.52
CA ILE A 160 -5.09 -13.05 11.74
C ILE A 160 -5.68 -12.59 13.08
N ALA A 161 -6.91 -12.95 13.40
CA ALA A 161 -7.55 -12.59 14.66
C ALA A 161 -6.78 -13.14 15.87
N GLU A 162 -6.36 -14.40 15.82
CA GLU A 162 -5.56 -15.02 16.87
C GLU A 162 -4.20 -14.33 17.04
N VAL A 163 -3.54 -14.05 15.92
CA VAL A 163 -2.23 -13.38 15.93
C VAL A 163 -2.36 -11.96 16.50
N MET A 164 -3.38 -11.19 16.08
CA MET A 164 -3.64 -9.84 16.60
C MET A 164 -4.00 -9.83 18.07
N GLU A 165 -4.76 -10.82 18.56
CA GLU A 165 -5.07 -10.96 19.99
C GLU A 165 -3.79 -11.14 20.82
N LYS A 166 -2.83 -11.93 20.31
CA LYS A 166 -1.60 -12.25 21.02
C LYS A 166 -0.56 -11.13 21.01
N VAL A 167 -0.36 -10.45 19.87
CA VAL A 167 0.60 -9.35 19.77
C VAL A 167 0.01 -7.98 20.16
N GLY A 168 -1.31 -7.89 20.29
CA GLY A 168 -2.03 -6.64 20.57
C GLY A 168 -2.30 -5.82 19.30
N LYS A 169 -3.11 -4.76 19.48
CA LYS A 169 -3.57 -3.90 18.36
C LYS A 169 -2.41 -3.19 17.63
N ASP A 170 -1.37 -2.85 18.35
CA ASP A 170 -0.16 -2.17 17.84
C ASP A 170 0.99 -3.15 17.53
N GLY A 171 0.73 -4.46 17.66
CA GLY A 171 1.71 -5.50 17.43
C GLY A 171 2.12 -5.61 15.97
N VAL A 172 3.38 -5.94 15.73
CA VAL A 172 3.93 -6.11 14.39
C VAL A 172 3.62 -7.51 13.88
N ILE A 173 3.01 -7.59 12.71
CA ILE A 173 2.72 -8.86 12.01
C ILE A 173 3.35 -8.77 10.63
N THR A 174 4.18 -9.74 10.28
CA THR A 174 4.80 -9.89 8.96
C THR A 174 4.34 -11.18 8.30
N VAL A 175 4.38 -11.21 6.97
CA VAL A 175 4.04 -12.41 6.19
C VAL A 175 5.30 -12.88 5.47
N GLU A 176 5.68 -14.12 5.68
CA GLU A 176 6.86 -14.73 5.08
C GLU A 176 6.51 -16.02 4.34
N GLU A 177 7.37 -16.41 3.42
CA GLU A 177 7.26 -17.70 2.75
C GLU A 177 7.62 -18.84 3.72
N GLY A 178 6.75 -19.84 3.79
CA GLY A 178 6.93 -21.04 4.58
C GLY A 178 7.44 -22.20 3.72
N GLN A 179 8.11 -23.15 4.35
CA GLN A 179 8.57 -24.39 3.68
C GLN A 179 7.52 -25.51 3.67
N SER A 180 6.53 -25.43 4.56
CA SER A 180 5.41 -26.39 4.66
C SER A 180 4.23 -25.93 3.82
N LEU A 181 3.44 -26.88 3.27
CA LEU A 181 2.16 -26.55 2.66
C LEU A 181 1.18 -26.05 3.73
N GLY A 182 0.56 -24.89 3.50
CA GLY A 182 -0.44 -24.31 4.40
C GLY A 182 0.03 -23.05 5.12
N LEU A 183 -0.69 -22.70 6.19
CA LEU A 183 -0.42 -21.50 7.00
C LEU A 183 0.16 -21.93 8.34
N ASP A 184 1.19 -21.25 8.79
CA ASP A 184 1.80 -21.41 10.11
C ASP A 184 2.08 -20.04 10.72
N LYS A 185 2.33 -19.99 12.03
CA LYS A 185 2.62 -18.75 12.77
C LYS A 185 3.78 -18.94 13.72
N GLU A 186 4.62 -17.94 13.77
CA GLU A 186 5.74 -17.88 14.70
C GLU A 186 5.72 -16.53 15.42
N TYR A 187 6.16 -16.52 16.68
CA TYR A 187 6.31 -15.31 17.47
C TYR A 187 7.76 -15.15 17.84
N THR A 188 8.32 -13.99 17.50
CA THR A 188 9.75 -13.73 17.69
C THR A 188 9.98 -12.33 18.25
N GLU A 189 11.17 -12.10 18.78
CA GLU A 189 11.61 -10.77 19.20
C GLU A 189 11.82 -9.89 17.95
N GLY A 190 11.43 -8.63 18.06
CA GLY A 190 11.55 -7.70 16.92
C GLY A 190 10.87 -6.37 17.21
N MET A 191 11.04 -5.42 16.31
CA MET A 191 10.35 -4.14 16.39
C MET A 191 10.15 -3.49 15.03
N GLN A 192 9.15 -2.62 14.95
CA GLN A 192 8.96 -1.73 13.81
C GLN A 192 9.14 -0.27 14.24
N PHE A 193 9.70 0.54 13.36
CA PHE A 193 9.78 1.98 13.53
C PHE A 193 9.38 2.74 12.27
N ASP A 194 8.86 3.97 12.46
CA ASP A 194 8.20 4.78 11.44
C ASP A 194 9.23 5.57 10.62
N ARG A 195 10.14 4.86 9.96
CA ARG A 195 11.08 5.39 8.96
C ARG A 195 11.39 4.27 7.98
N GLY A 196 11.27 4.56 6.69
CA GLY A 196 11.53 3.63 5.62
C GLY A 196 12.85 3.90 4.90
N TYR A 197 13.00 3.27 3.75
CA TYR A 197 14.19 3.40 2.93
C TYR A 197 14.38 4.84 2.44
N ILE A 198 15.65 5.28 2.39
CA ILE A 198 16.01 6.63 1.94
C ILE A 198 15.83 6.79 0.42
N SER A 199 15.96 5.70 -0.34
CA SER A 199 15.84 5.71 -1.79
C SER A 199 15.07 4.49 -2.30
N ALA A 200 14.15 4.68 -3.23
CA ALA A 200 13.41 3.61 -3.89
C ALA A 200 14.33 2.63 -4.68
N TYR A 201 15.56 3.04 -5.00
CA TYR A 201 16.54 2.14 -5.62
C TYR A 201 17.00 1.01 -4.68
N PHE A 202 16.73 1.08 -3.38
CA PHE A 202 16.98 -0.01 -2.43
C PHE A 202 15.92 -1.12 -2.48
N VAL A 203 14.78 -0.88 -3.12
CA VAL A 203 13.68 -1.85 -3.25
C VAL A 203 14.19 -3.16 -3.87
N THR A 204 13.79 -4.28 -3.28
CA THR A 204 14.09 -5.65 -3.76
C THR A 204 12.83 -6.34 -4.30
N ASN A 205 11.66 -5.96 -3.78
CA ASN A 205 10.35 -6.40 -4.24
C ASN A 205 9.60 -5.20 -4.84
N ALA A 206 9.56 -5.12 -6.17
CA ALA A 206 8.92 -4.01 -6.88
C ALA A 206 7.38 -4.03 -6.76
N ASP A 207 6.76 -5.19 -6.61
CA ASP A 207 5.31 -5.33 -6.53
C ASP A 207 4.78 -4.68 -5.24
N ARG A 208 5.52 -4.84 -4.14
CA ARG A 208 5.20 -4.26 -2.82
C ARG A 208 5.95 -2.96 -2.50
N MET A 209 6.86 -2.53 -3.35
CA MET A 209 7.75 -1.41 -3.07
C MET A 209 8.50 -1.57 -1.73
N GLU A 210 8.98 -2.77 -1.45
CA GLU A 210 9.69 -3.13 -0.22
C GLU A 210 11.15 -3.51 -0.49
N ALA A 211 12.02 -3.14 0.45
CA ALA A 211 13.40 -3.61 0.52
C ALA A 211 13.51 -4.66 1.61
N GLN A 212 13.93 -5.87 1.25
CA GLN A 212 14.08 -6.99 2.17
C GLN A 212 15.54 -7.43 2.19
N LEU A 213 16.08 -7.63 3.40
CA LEU A 213 17.40 -8.18 3.65
C LEU A 213 17.30 -9.37 4.59
N ASP A 214 17.88 -10.49 4.20
CA ASP A 214 17.97 -11.68 5.04
C ASP A 214 19.35 -11.73 5.71
N ASN A 215 19.36 -11.99 7.01
CA ASN A 215 20.54 -12.06 7.87
C ASN A 215 21.50 -10.85 7.72
N PRO A 216 20.99 -9.59 7.74
CA PRO A 216 21.84 -8.42 7.56
C PRO A 216 22.78 -8.18 8.73
N ALA A 217 23.94 -7.57 8.43
CA ALA A 217 24.70 -6.79 9.39
C ALA A 217 24.04 -5.41 9.50
N ILE A 218 23.98 -4.82 10.70
CA ILE A 218 23.25 -3.58 10.97
C ILE A 218 24.20 -2.54 11.58
N LEU A 219 24.46 -1.48 10.81
CA LEU A 219 25.16 -0.29 11.29
C LEU A 219 24.13 0.68 11.89
N ILE A 220 24.37 1.12 13.13
CA ILE A 220 23.48 2.03 13.86
C ILE A 220 24.26 3.28 14.24
N THR A 221 23.84 4.46 13.75
CA THR A 221 24.51 5.72 14.05
C THR A 221 23.54 6.90 14.18
N ASP A 222 23.88 7.85 15.03
CA ASP A 222 23.17 9.13 15.12
C ASP A 222 23.71 10.19 14.14
N LYS A 223 24.71 9.81 13.34
CA LYS A 223 25.35 10.68 12.35
C LYS A 223 24.63 10.68 11.02
N LYS A 224 24.78 11.78 10.31
CA LYS A 224 24.50 11.86 8.89
C LYS A 224 25.71 11.32 8.12
N ILE A 225 25.46 10.48 7.12
CA ILE A 225 26.48 9.89 6.25
C ILE A 225 26.37 10.54 4.88
N SER A 226 27.35 11.40 4.53
CA SER A 226 27.41 12.09 3.23
C SER A 226 28.61 11.68 2.38
N ALA A 227 29.73 11.33 3.03
CA ALA A 227 30.93 10.84 2.37
C ALA A 227 30.96 9.30 2.35
N VAL A 228 31.48 8.72 1.26
CA VAL A 228 31.63 7.25 1.14
C VAL A 228 32.55 6.70 2.23
N ALA A 229 33.59 7.46 2.59
CA ALA A 229 34.54 7.06 3.64
C ALA A 229 33.89 6.71 4.98
N ASP A 230 32.76 7.35 5.31
CA ASP A 230 32.03 7.10 6.56
C ASP A 230 31.28 5.75 6.56
N ALA A 231 30.85 5.28 5.39
CA ALA A 231 30.15 4.01 5.24
C ALA A 231 31.09 2.83 4.94
N LEU A 232 32.31 3.13 4.45
CA LEU A 232 33.23 2.13 3.93
C LEU A 232 33.65 1.06 4.96
N PRO A 233 33.99 1.39 6.23
CA PRO A 233 34.38 0.38 7.21
C PRO A 233 33.29 -0.64 7.49
N ALA A 234 32.02 -0.21 7.59
CA ALA A 234 30.87 -1.09 7.79
C ALA A 234 30.60 -1.95 6.55
N LEU A 235 30.71 -1.36 5.35
CA LEU A 235 30.59 -2.08 4.08
C LEU A 235 31.63 -3.18 3.93
N GLU A 236 32.90 -2.89 4.20
CA GLU A 236 33.99 -3.87 4.13
C GLU A 236 33.76 -5.04 5.08
N LYS A 237 33.27 -4.78 6.31
CA LYS A 237 32.96 -5.83 7.28
C LYS A 237 31.79 -6.70 6.83
N ALA A 238 30.72 -6.07 6.32
CA ALA A 238 29.55 -6.80 5.81
C ALA A 238 29.93 -7.66 4.59
N VAL A 239 30.63 -7.09 3.60
CA VAL A 239 31.09 -7.80 2.41
C VAL A 239 32.05 -8.93 2.79
N GLY A 240 32.99 -8.70 3.71
CA GLY A 240 33.94 -9.70 4.18
C GLY A 240 33.27 -10.92 4.85
N THR A 241 32.04 -10.74 5.37
CA THR A 241 31.23 -11.85 5.93
C THR A 241 30.19 -12.38 4.97
N GLY A 242 30.08 -11.84 3.75
CA GLY A 242 29.06 -12.19 2.76
C GLY A 242 27.62 -11.79 3.16
N ARG A 243 27.46 -10.88 4.10
CA ARG A 243 26.14 -10.46 4.62
C ARG A 243 25.68 -9.15 3.98
N PRO A 244 24.36 -8.99 3.74
CA PRO A 244 23.79 -7.69 3.42
C PRO A 244 24.05 -6.67 4.51
N LEU A 245 24.08 -5.37 4.18
CA LEU A 245 24.24 -4.29 5.16
C LEU A 245 22.97 -3.45 5.26
N LEU A 246 22.41 -3.33 6.47
CA LEU A 246 21.45 -2.29 6.82
C LEU A 246 22.21 -1.13 7.47
N ILE A 247 21.96 0.09 7.01
CA ILE A 247 22.45 1.33 7.61
C ILE A 247 21.26 2.07 8.22
N VAL A 248 21.25 2.24 9.54
CA VAL A 248 20.32 3.09 10.28
C VAL A 248 21.08 4.34 10.70
N ALA A 249 20.84 5.46 10.03
CA ALA A 249 21.57 6.71 10.23
C ALA A 249 20.60 7.89 10.33
N GLU A 250 21.06 9.04 10.85
CA GLU A 250 20.26 10.26 10.84
C GLU A 250 19.76 10.58 9.42
N ASP A 251 20.66 10.55 8.46
CA ASP A 251 20.37 10.60 7.02
C ASP A 251 21.55 9.97 6.25
N VAL A 252 21.28 9.56 5.00
CA VAL A 252 22.36 9.20 4.06
C VAL A 252 22.09 9.95 2.76
N ASP A 253 23.04 10.81 2.35
CA ASP A 253 22.85 11.62 1.14
C ASP A 253 24.16 11.77 0.33
N GLY A 254 24.15 12.66 -0.64
CA GLY A 254 25.32 13.04 -1.43
C GLY A 254 26.02 11.86 -2.10
N GLU A 255 27.35 11.86 -2.00
CA GLU A 255 28.21 10.86 -2.61
C GLU A 255 28.01 9.46 -2.00
N ALA A 256 27.76 9.38 -0.69
CA ALA A 256 27.52 8.13 0.00
C ALA A 256 26.28 7.42 -0.57
N LEU A 257 25.15 8.14 -0.65
CA LEU A 257 23.91 7.56 -1.19
C LEU A 257 24.08 7.11 -2.65
N ALA A 258 24.68 7.94 -3.49
CA ALA A 258 24.90 7.63 -4.91
C ALA A 258 25.76 6.36 -5.06
N THR A 259 26.83 6.24 -4.28
CA THR A 259 27.74 5.09 -4.31
C THR A 259 27.04 3.81 -3.83
N LEU A 260 26.26 3.86 -2.73
CA LEU A 260 25.50 2.73 -2.23
C LEU A 260 24.48 2.23 -3.26
N VAL A 261 23.73 3.15 -3.87
CA VAL A 261 22.74 2.83 -4.90
C VAL A 261 23.40 2.19 -6.14
N VAL A 262 24.49 2.77 -6.66
CA VAL A 262 25.20 2.22 -7.84
C VAL A 262 25.72 0.81 -7.55
N ASN A 263 26.33 0.57 -6.40
CA ASN A 263 26.85 -0.75 -6.04
C ASN A 263 25.73 -1.78 -5.83
N LYS A 264 24.60 -1.38 -5.26
CA LYS A 264 23.41 -2.22 -5.15
C LYS A 264 22.85 -2.61 -6.51
N ILE A 265 22.71 -1.64 -7.44
CA ILE A 265 22.21 -1.90 -8.80
C ILE A 265 23.16 -2.84 -9.57
N ARG A 266 24.48 -2.68 -9.39
CA ARG A 266 25.50 -3.57 -9.99
C ARG A 266 25.53 -4.97 -9.35
N GLY A 267 24.80 -5.20 -8.26
CA GLY A 267 24.84 -6.47 -7.52
C GLY A 267 26.13 -6.72 -6.75
N THR A 268 26.99 -5.70 -6.61
CA THR A 268 28.28 -5.84 -5.91
C THR A 268 28.09 -5.94 -4.40
N VAL A 269 27.09 -5.23 -3.86
CA VAL A 269 26.73 -5.23 -2.44
C VAL A 269 25.22 -5.19 -2.29
N GLN A 270 24.69 -6.02 -1.40
CA GLN A 270 23.31 -5.88 -0.94
C GLN A 270 23.28 -4.91 0.23
N VAL A 271 22.69 -3.74 0.02
CA VAL A 271 22.64 -2.67 1.02
C VAL A 271 21.28 -1.99 1.05
N LEU A 272 20.89 -1.57 2.24
CA LEU A 272 19.69 -0.79 2.51
C LEU A 272 20.06 0.33 3.47
N ALA A 273 19.69 1.56 3.16
CA ALA A 273 19.82 2.70 4.04
C ALA A 273 18.46 3.23 4.46
N VAL A 274 18.24 3.40 5.77
CA VAL A 274 17.00 3.90 6.36
C VAL A 274 17.32 5.05 7.32
N LYS A 275 16.36 5.98 7.46
CA LYS A 275 16.50 7.07 8.43
C LYS A 275 16.26 6.56 9.85
N ALA A 276 17.08 7.06 10.79
CA ALA A 276 16.88 6.82 12.21
C ALA A 276 15.53 7.39 12.67
N PRO A 277 14.78 6.65 13.52
CA PRO A 277 13.51 7.11 14.05
C PRO A 277 13.70 8.23 15.08
N GLY A 278 12.71 9.12 15.20
CA GLY A 278 12.70 10.22 16.16
C GLY A 278 13.61 11.38 15.80
N PHE A 279 13.72 12.34 16.74
CA PHE A 279 14.54 13.55 16.62
C PHE A 279 15.22 13.85 17.97
N GLY A 280 16.40 14.50 17.92
CA GLY A 280 17.13 14.91 19.12
C GLY A 280 17.42 13.74 20.08
N ASP A 281 17.22 13.92 21.36
CA ASP A 281 17.51 12.90 22.38
C ASP A 281 16.64 11.65 22.25
N ARG A 282 15.40 11.80 21.73
CA ARG A 282 14.53 10.65 21.44
C ARG A 282 15.13 9.75 20.35
N ARG A 283 15.75 10.32 19.32
CA ARG A 283 16.46 9.53 18.31
C ARG A 283 17.54 8.67 18.94
N LYS A 284 18.34 9.25 19.82
CA LYS A 284 19.43 8.53 20.52
C LYS A 284 18.88 7.35 21.33
N GLU A 285 17.79 7.58 22.04
CA GLU A 285 17.15 6.54 22.83
C GLU A 285 16.55 5.42 21.97
N MET A 286 15.93 5.76 20.83
CA MET A 286 15.40 4.77 19.89
C MET A 286 16.52 3.99 19.18
N LEU A 287 17.64 4.64 18.85
CA LEU A 287 18.83 3.95 18.33
C LEU A 287 19.41 2.97 19.35
N ARG A 288 19.41 3.32 20.65
CA ARG A 288 19.80 2.40 21.72
C ARG A 288 18.86 1.21 21.84
N ASP A 289 17.54 1.44 21.67
CA ASP A 289 16.55 0.36 21.66
C ASP A 289 16.81 -0.62 20.50
N ILE A 290 17.12 -0.09 19.30
CA ILE A 290 17.49 -0.90 18.13
C ILE A 290 18.81 -1.66 18.39
N ALA A 291 19.80 -1.00 19.00
CA ALA A 291 21.08 -1.62 19.30
C ALA A 291 20.93 -2.80 20.27
N VAL A 292 20.16 -2.62 21.36
CA VAL A 292 19.89 -3.68 22.33
C VAL A 292 19.14 -4.85 21.66
N LEU A 293 18.17 -4.56 20.79
CA LEU A 293 17.40 -5.59 20.08
C LEU A 293 18.28 -6.40 19.11
N THR A 294 19.21 -5.74 18.44
CA THR A 294 20.04 -6.37 17.38
C THR A 294 21.39 -6.85 17.86
N GLY A 295 21.74 -6.57 19.13
CA GLY A 295 23.05 -6.90 19.71
C GLY A 295 24.19 -6.03 19.16
N GLY A 296 23.87 -4.89 18.54
CA GLY A 296 24.85 -3.95 17.99
C GLY A 296 25.20 -2.82 18.96
N THR A 297 26.05 -1.91 18.50
CA THR A 297 26.48 -0.71 19.24
C THR A 297 26.09 0.53 18.46
N VAL A 298 25.56 1.56 19.16
CA VAL A 298 25.33 2.87 18.54
C VAL A 298 26.66 3.58 18.34
N ILE A 299 26.98 3.90 17.10
CA ILE A 299 28.17 4.68 16.75
C ILE A 299 27.84 6.16 16.84
N SER A 300 28.37 6.81 17.88
CA SER A 300 28.15 8.22 18.17
C SER A 300 29.39 8.85 18.77
N GLU A 301 29.69 10.10 18.43
CA GLU A 301 30.80 10.84 19.02
C GLU A 301 30.61 11.11 20.50
N GLU A 302 29.39 11.18 20.98
CA GLU A 302 29.08 11.36 22.41
C GLU A 302 29.59 10.17 23.27
N VAL A 303 29.60 8.97 22.68
CA VAL A 303 30.19 7.79 23.33
C VAL A 303 31.64 7.52 22.90
N GLY A 304 32.25 8.47 22.20
CA GLY A 304 33.67 8.40 21.77
C GLY A 304 33.90 7.45 20.59
N ARG A 305 32.84 7.06 19.84
CA ARG A 305 32.93 6.15 18.70
C ARG A 305 32.75 6.91 17.39
N LYS A 306 33.64 6.64 16.43
CA LYS A 306 33.60 7.22 15.09
C LYS A 306 33.27 6.17 14.03
N LEU A 307 32.70 6.60 12.91
CA LEU A 307 32.33 5.71 11.78
C LEU A 307 33.58 5.05 11.14
N ASP A 308 34.72 5.72 11.15
CA ASP A 308 35.99 5.21 10.63
C ASP A 308 36.59 4.05 11.48
N SER A 309 36.13 3.91 12.73
CA SER A 309 36.63 2.89 13.67
C SER A 309 35.66 1.71 13.90
N VAL A 310 34.61 1.58 13.06
CA VAL A 310 33.63 0.50 13.17
C VAL A 310 34.27 -0.87 12.99
N THR A 311 34.00 -1.77 13.93
CA THR A 311 34.43 -3.16 13.92
C THR A 311 33.24 -4.11 13.60
N ALA A 312 33.53 -5.37 13.33
CA ALA A 312 32.47 -6.36 13.11
C ALA A 312 31.59 -6.59 14.36
N GLU A 313 32.13 -6.40 15.55
CA GLU A 313 31.46 -6.55 16.84
C GLU A 313 30.48 -5.38 17.11
N ASP A 314 30.68 -4.25 16.48
CA ASP A 314 29.77 -3.09 16.59
C ASP A 314 28.51 -3.25 15.77
N LEU A 315 28.55 -4.10 14.73
CA LEU A 315 27.42 -4.35 13.86
C LEU A 315 26.40 -5.25 14.53
N GLY A 316 25.17 -4.77 14.63
CA GLY A 316 24.04 -5.59 15.04
C GLY A 316 23.68 -6.63 13.96
N SER A 317 22.75 -7.51 14.29
CA SER A 317 22.20 -8.44 13.33
C SER A 317 20.74 -8.82 13.64
N ALA A 318 20.04 -9.31 12.62
CA ALA A 318 18.69 -9.83 12.72
C ALA A 318 18.50 -10.94 11.69
N ARG A 319 17.51 -11.78 11.87
CA ARG A 319 17.16 -12.80 10.87
C ARG A 319 16.69 -12.16 9.58
N ARG A 320 15.85 -11.12 9.68
CA ARG A 320 15.31 -10.41 8.51
C ARG A 320 15.04 -8.94 8.82
N VAL A 321 15.18 -8.10 7.81
CA VAL A 321 14.71 -6.71 7.84
C VAL A 321 13.85 -6.46 6.62
N VAL A 322 12.68 -5.84 6.83
CA VAL A 322 11.77 -5.40 5.76
C VAL A 322 11.54 -3.91 5.91
N SER A 323 11.79 -3.15 4.85
CA SER A 323 11.57 -1.71 4.83
C SER A 323 10.68 -1.29 3.68
N SER A 324 9.60 -0.61 4.00
CA SER A 324 8.77 0.12 3.04
C SER A 324 9.23 1.57 2.92
N LYS A 325 8.48 2.41 2.23
CA LYS A 325 8.73 3.86 2.16
C LYS A 325 8.63 4.54 3.53
N ASP A 326 7.74 4.06 4.40
CA ASP A 326 7.36 4.73 5.64
C ASP A 326 7.84 4.01 6.91
N ASN A 327 8.05 2.71 6.84
CA ASN A 327 8.35 1.86 7.99
C ASN A 327 9.52 0.91 7.74
N THR A 328 10.22 0.56 8.81
CA THR A 328 11.22 -0.52 8.82
C THR A 328 10.94 -1.48 9.97
N THR A 329 10.82 -2.76 9.64
CA THR A 329 10.60 -3.87 10.59
C THR A 329 11.86 -4.71 10.73
N ILE A 330 12.35 -4.87 11.94
CA ILE A 330 13.42 -5.79 12.31
C ILE A 330 12.78 -7.04 12.91
N VAL A 331 13.02 -8.19 12.32
CA VAL A 331 12.45 -9.47 12.72
C VAL A 331 13.56 -10.33 13.28
N ASP A 332 13.37 -10.85 14.49
CA ASP A 332 14.29 -11.76 15.17
C ASP A 332 15.70 -11.16 15.29
N GLY A 333 15.81 -10.08 16.08
CA GLY A 333 17.07 -9.42 16.40
C GLY A 333 17.95 -10.31 17.27
N SER A 334 19.26 -10.29 17.04
CA SER A 334 20.23 -11.14 17.74
C SER A 334 20.67 -10.59 19.12
N GLY A 335 19.92 -9.62 19.68
CA GLY A 335 20.17 -9.09 21.02
C GLY A 335 19.93 -10.13 22.11
N LYS A 336 20.64 -9.99 23.23
CA LYS A 336 20.45 -10.92 24.34
C LYS A 336 19.14 -10.66 25.08
N PRO A 337 18.28 -11.66 25.30
CA PRO A 337 17.00 -11.48 25.97
C PRO A 337 17.09 -10.80 27.34
N ALA A 338 18.19 -11.01 28.07
CA ALA A 338 18.43 -10.36 29.37
C ALA A 338 18.64 -8.84 29.21
N GLU A 339 19.34 -8.40 28.17
CA GLU A 339 19.61 -6.98 27.89
C GLU A 339 18.33 -6.29 27.41
N ILE A 340 17.54 -6.95 26.57
CA ILE A 340 16.21 -6.46 26.12
C ILE A 340 15.28 -6.27 27.31
N LYS A 341 15.16 -7.28 28.20
CA LYS A 341 14.37 -7.18 29.44
C LYS A 341 14.86 -6.06 30.37
N GLY A 342 16.20 -5.90 30.51
CA GLY A 342 16.78 -4.82 31.27
C GLY A 342 16.42 -3.45 30.69
N ARG A 343 16.44 -3.30 29.36
CA ARG A 343 16.04 -2.07 28.66
C ARG A 343 14.55 -1.76 28.87
N MET A 344 13.69 -2.76 28.76
CA MET A 344 12.25 -2.61 29.05
C MET A 344 11.99 -2.17 30.50
N ALA A 345 12.75 -2.71 31.47
CA ALA A 345 12.64 -2.31 32.87
C ALA A 345 13.08 -0.85 33.08
N GLN A 346 14.14 -0.38 32.42
CA GLN A 346 14.56 1.03 32.44
C GLN A 346 13.46 1.96 31.90
N ILE A 347 12.84 1.61 30.77
CA ILE A 347 11.75 2.42 30.19
C ILE A 347 10.54 2.45 31.14
N LYS A 348 10.20 1.33 31.79
CA LYS A 348 9.11 1.29 32.79
C LYS A 348 9.40 2.21 33.98
N ALA A 349 10.61 2.22 34.50
CA ALA A 349 11.00 3.13 35.57
C ALA A 349 10.85 4.60 35.12
N GLN A 350 11.29 4.94 33.91
CA GLN A 350 11.14 6.29 33.36
C GLN A 350 9.66 6.71 33.21
N ILE A 351 8.77 5.78 32.88
CA ILE A 351 7.31 6.03 32.81
C ILE A 351 6.74 6.39 34.20
N GLU A 352 7.26 5.77 35.26
CA GLU A 352 6.83 6.04 36.63
C GLU A 352 7.41 7.35 37.18
N GLU A 353 8.61 7.73 36.77
CA GLU A 353 9.30 8.95 37.24
C GLU A 353 8.84 10.21 36.50
N THR A 354 8.41 10.11 35.23
CA THR A 354 8.05 11.29 34.45
C THR A 354 6.73 11.91 34.90
N THR A 355 6.72 13.24 34.99
CA THR A 355 5.52 14.05 35.31
C THR A 355 4.86 14.63 34.06
N SER A 356 5.47 14.46 32.89
CA SER A 356 4.95 14.95 31.60
C SER A 356 4.07 13.88 30.95
N ASP A 357 2.79 14.17 30.76
CA ASP A 357 1.86 13.24 30.08
C ASP A 357 2.33 12.89 28.66
N TYR A 358 2.90 13.86 27.95
CA TYR A 358 3.43 13.66 26.60
C TYR A 358 4.67 12.74 26.61
N ASP A 359 5.60 12.91 27.55
CA ASP A 359 6.76 12.03 27.63
C ASP A 359 6.36 10.63 28.09
N LYS A 360 5.38 10.54 28.98
CA LYS A 360 4.80 9.28 29.42
C LYS A 360 4.20 8.50 28.25
N GLU A 361 3.41 9.16 27.40
CA GLU A 361 2.85 8.56 26.18
C GLU A 361 3.97 8.03 25.26
N LYS A 362 5.01 8.83 25.01
CA LYS A 362 6.14 8.43 24.13
C LYS A 362 7.00 7.31 24.71
N LEU A 363 7.16 7.25 26.02
CA LEU A 363 7.82 6.13 26.69
C LEU A 363 6.97 4.85 26.63
N GLN A 364 5.66 4.97 26.79
CA GLN A 364 4.74 3.83 26.63
C GLN A 364 4.76 3.28 25.19
N GLU A 365 4.78 4.15 24.18
CA GLU A 365 4.94 3.76 22.77
C GLU A 365 6.25 2.99 22.55
N ARG A 366 7.39 3.47 23.09
CA ARG A 366 8.68 2.77 22.99
C ARG A 366 8.65 1.40 23.68
N LEU A 367 8.07 1.35 24.87
CA LEU A 367 7.92 0.10 25.62
C LEU A 367 7.06 -0.92 24.82
N ALA A 368 5.96 -0.48 24.24
CA ALA A 368 5.10 -1.31 23.42
C ALA A 368 5.86 -1.88 22.20
N LYS A 369 6.64 -1.05 21.49
CA LYS A 369 7.46 -1.47 20.35
C LYS A 369 8.52 -2.53 20.72
N LEU A 370 9.12 -2.45 21.90
CA LEU A 370 10.09 -3.44 22.39
C LEU A 370 9.45 -4.70 22.98
N SER A 371 8.28 -4.58 23.61
CA SER A 371 7.63 -5.68 24.33
C SER A 371 6.69 -6.51 23.44
N GLY A 372 6.17 -5.93 22.36
CA GLY A 372 5.17 -6.55 21.49
C GLY A 372 5.72 -7.69 20.65
N GLY A 373 7.02 -7.69 20.37
CA GLY A 373 7.63 -8.65 19.46
C GLY A 373 7.08 -8.52 18.03
N VAL A 374 7.37 -9.53 17.22
CA VAL A 374 6.86 -9.67 15.85
C VAL A 374 6.20 -11.04 15.72
N ALA A 375 4.96 -11.04 15.22
CA ALA A 375 4.34 -12.27 14.75
C ALA A 375 4.65 -12.45 13.27
N VAL A 376 5.08 -13.64 12.89
CA VAL A 376 5.39 -14.01 11.51
C VAL A 376 4.37 -15.03 11.05
N ILE A 377 3.55 -14.67 10.06
CA ILE A 377 2.66 -15.61 9.39
C ILE A 377 3.45 -16.24 8.24
N LYS A 378 3.64 -17.54 8.30
CA LYS A 378 4.33 -18.32 7.26
C LYS A 378 3.31 -18.89 6.29
N VAL A 379 3.49 -18.60 5.02
CA VAL A 379 2.58 -19.02 3.94
C VAL A 379 3.30 -20.04 3.07
N GLY A 380 2.69 -21.20 2.87
CA GLY A 380 3.18 -22.22 1.96
C GLY A 380 2.15 -22.60 0.92
N ALA A 381 2.64 -22.93 -0.28
CA ALA A 381 1.83 -23.36 -1.41
C ALA A 381 2.59 -24.36 -2.29
N ALA A 382 1.88 -25.06 -3.19
CA ALA A 382 2.47 -26.04 -4.06
C ALA A 382 3.28 -25.42 -5.21
N THR A 383 2.95 -24.20 -5.62
CA THR A 383 3.62 -23.48 -6.70
C THR A 383 3.99 -22.06 -6.27
N GLU A 384 5.03 -21.50 -6.87
CA GLU A 384 5.47 -20.11 -6.61
C GLU A 384 4.37 -19.07 -6.94
N VAL A 385 3.58 -19.31 -7.98
CA VAL A 385 2.46 -18.43 -8.38
C VAL A 385 1.39 -18.42 -7.31
N GLU A 386 0.98 -19.60 -6.82
CA GLU A 386 0.00 -19.72 -5.73
C GLU A 386 0.53 -19.12 -4.42
N LEU A 387 1.82 -19.32 -4.13
CA LEU A 387 2.47 -18.77 -2.94
C LEU A 387 2.42 -17.24 -2.92
N LYS A 388 2.79 -16.60 -4.02
CA LYS A 388 2.75 -15.14 -4.16
C LYS A 388 1.32 -14.59 -4.03
N GLU A 389 0.36 -15.23 -4.66
CA GLU A 389 -1.06 -14.83 -4.58
C GLU A 389 -1.58 -14.94 -3.14
N LYS A 390 -1.35 -16.08 -2.47
CA LYS A 390 -1.77 -16.27 -1.06
C LYS A 390 -1.10 -15.27 -0.12
N LYS A 391 0.19 -15.01 -0.32
CA LYS A 391 0.94 -14.04 0.48
C LYS A 391 0.36 -12.65 0.35
N HIS A 392 0.13 -12.15 -0.87
CA HIS A 392 -0.48 -10.84 -1.11
C HIS A 392 -1.86 -10.73 -0.46
N ARG A 393 -2.71 -11.75 -0.62
CA ARG A 393 -4.05 -11.78 -0.03
C ARG A 393 -4.03 -11.68 1.51
N ILE A 394 -3.08 -12.33 2.15
CA ILE A 394 -2.92 -12.27 3.61
C ILE A 394 -2.40 -10.90 4.05
N GLU A 395 -1.47 -10.30 3.31
CA GLU A 395 -0.96 -8.96 3.56
C GLU A 395 -2.05 -7.90 3.43
N ASP A 396 -2.91 -8.01 2.42
CA ASP A 396 -4.07 -7.14 2.23
C ASP A 396 -5.08 -7.30 3.37
N ALA A 397 -5.36 -8.55 3.78
CA ALA A 397 -6.24 -8.82 4.91
C ALA A 397 -5.71 -8.25 6.24
N LEU A 398 -4.40 -8.30 6.47
CA LEU A 398 -3.76 -7.65 7.63
C LEU A 398 -3.92 -6.13 7.59
N SER A 399 -3.68 -5.51 6.43
CA SER A 399 -3.81 -4.06 6.24
C SER A 399 -5.25 -3.59 6.45
N THR A 400 -6.22 -4.30 5.84
CA THR A 400 -7.66 -4.05 6.02
C THR A 400 -8.08 -4.20 7.47
N THR A 401 -7.57 -5.22 8.17
CA THR A 401 -7.90 -5.47 9.57
C THR A 401 -7.36 -4.36 10.47
N ARG A 402 -6.14 -3.87 10.23
CA ARG A 402 -5.59 -2.69 10.93
C ARG A 402 -6.44 -1.44 10.68
N ALA A 403 -6.82 -1.20 9.42
CA ALA A 403 -7.69 -0.09 9.05
C ALA A 403 -9.06 -0.18 9.74
N ALA A 404 -9.61 -1.38 9.92
CA ALA A 404 -10.85 -1.62 10.64
C ALA A 404 -10.73 -1.38 12.15
N VAL A 405 -9.61 -1.78 12.76
CA VAL A 405 -9.35 -1.51 14.18
C VAL A 405 -9.18 0.00 14.42
N GLU A 406 -8.62 0.74 13.46
CA GLU A 406 -8.37 2.20 13.55
C GLU A 406 -9.67 3.01 13.41
N GLU A 407 -10.48 2.78 12.38
CA GLU A 407 -11.67 3.62 12.08
C GLU A 407 -13.00 2.87 12.17
N GLY A 408 -12.99 1.60 12.54
CA GLY A 408 -14.19 0.77 12.64
C GLY A 408 -14.58 0.11 11.32
N ILE A 409 -15.73 -0.57 11.36
CA ILE A 409 -16.30 -1.32 10.24
C ILE A 409 -17.65 -0.76 9.81
N VAL A 410 -17.96 -0.92 8.55
CA VAL A 410 -19.23 -0.55 7.92
C VAL A 410 -19.81 -1.76 7.17
N ALA A 411 -21.09 -1.69 6.77
CA ALA A 411 -21.70 -2.73 5.94
C ALA A 411 -20.96 -2.82 4.59
N GLY A 412 -20.49 -4.01 4.22
CA GLY A 412 -19.68 -4.27 3.05
C GLY A 412 -20.47 -4.35 1.75
N GLY A 413 -19.80 -4.85 0.69
CA GLY A 413 -20.45 -5.09 -0.60
C GLY A 413 -20.97 -3.84 -1.30
N GLY A 414 -20.38 -2.66 -1.04
CA GLY A 414 -20.86 -1.37 -1.56
C GLY A 414 -22.12 -0.83 -0.89
N THR A 415 -22.68 -1.57 0.08
CA THR A 415 -23.94 -1.22 0.79
C THR A 415 -23.84 0.14 1.48
N THR A 416 -22.76 0.39 2.21
CA THR A 416 -22.55 1.65 2.93
C THR A 416 -22.44 2.84 2.00
N LEU A 417 -21.77 2.72 0.84
CA LEU A 417 -21.70 3.77 -0.18
C LEU A 417 -23.10 4.14 -0.68
N LEU A 418 -23.93 3.14 -0.99
CA LEU A 418 -25.31 3.35 -1.41
C LEU A 418 -26.16 4.02 -0.33
N GLN A 419 -26.06 3.54 0.91
CA GLN A 419 -26.88 4.06 2.02
C GLN A 419 -26.40 5.43 2.50
N ALA A 420 -25.12 5.77 2.35
CA ALA A 420 -24.58 7.10 2.63
C ALA A 420 -25.06 8.17 1.63
N ARG A 421 -25.63 7.75 0.48
CA ARG A 421 -26.25 8.64 -0.50
C ARG A 421 -27.32 9.55 0.10
N GLY A 422 -28.02 9.09 1.16
CA GLY A 422 -29.01 9.91 1.88
C GLY A 422 -28.43 11.18 2.52
N ALA A 423 -27.13 11.24 2.79
CA ALA A 423 -26.48 12.45 3.28
C ALA A 423 -26.48 13.58 2.25
N LEU A 424 -26.50 13.25 0.97
CA LEU A 424 -26.53 14.20 -0.14
C LEU A 424 -27.87 14.98 -0.23
N ASP A 425 -28.95 14.50 0.36
CA ASP A 425 -30.24 15.20 0.39
C ASP A 425 -30.19 16.48 1.25
N LYS A 426 -29.21 16.53 2.15
CA LYS A 426 -28.91 17.69 2.99
C LYS A 426 -28.00 18.71 2.29
N VAL A 427 -27.30 18.32 1.23
CA VAL A 427 -26.39 19.16 0.47
C VAL A 427 -27.20 19.80 -0.66
N LYS A 428 -27.83 20.93 -0.36
CA LYS A 428 -28.61 21.70 -1.33
C LYS A 428 -27.73 22.80 -1.90
N LEU A 429 -27.39 22.69 -3.17
CA LEU A 429 -26.59 23.65 -3.94
C LEU A 429 -27.39 24.11 -5.15
N GLU A 430 -26.88 25.06 -5.91
CA GLU A 430 -27.56 25.62 -7.09
C GLU A 430 -26.69 25.47 -8.33
N GLY A 431 -27.32 25.40 -9.51
CA GLY A 431 -26.65 25.33 -10.81
C GLY A 431 -25.65 24.16 -10.91
N ASP A 432 -24.49 24.45 -11.47
CA ASP A 432 -23.47 23.43 -11.72
C ASP A 432 -22.81 22.84 -10.45
N GLU A 433 -22.93 23.51 -9.30
CA GLU A 433 -22.52 22.88 -8.04
C GLU A 433 -23.45 21.72 -7.67
N GLN A 434 -24.76 21.85 -7.92
CA GLN A 434 -25.71 20.75 -7.70
C GLN A 434 -25.42 19.56 -8.65
N VAL A 435 -25.01 19.84 -9.89
CA VAL A 435 -24.57 18.80 -10.83
C VAL A 435 -23.42 17.97 -10.23
N GLY A 436 -22.47 18.61 -9.54
CA GLY A 436 -21.39 17.90 -8.83
C GLY A 436 -21.92 16.92 -7.77
N VAL A 437 -22.96 17.31 -7.01
CA VAL A 437 -23.61 16.42 -6.03
C VAL A 437 -24.30 15.24 -6.73
N ASP A 438 -24.96 15.47 -7.86
CA ASP A 438 -25.68 14.43 -8.60
C ASP A 438 -24.72 13.44 -9.25
N ILE A 439 -23.54 13.88 -9.69
CA ILE A 439 -22.46 13.01 -10.17
C ILE A 439 -22.02 12.04 -9.07
N VAL A 440 -21.75 12.55 -7.87
CA VAL A 440 -21.37 11.69 -6.73
C VAL A 440 -22.52 10.74 -6.41
N ARG A 441 -23.75 11.22 -6.35
CA ARG A 441 -24.95 10.41 -6.09
C ARG A 441 -25.06 9.19 -6.99
N ARG A 442 -24.78 9.34 -8.28
CA ARG A 442 -24.80 8.23 -9.26
C ARG A 442 -23.59 7.32 -9.13
N ALA A 443 -22.41 7.90 -8.94
CA ALA A 443 -21.17 7.13 -8.83
C ALA A 443 -21.16 6.18 -7.64
N LEU A 444 -21.83 6.53 -6.53
CA LEU A 444 -21.95 5.67 -5.34
C LEU A 444 -22.67 4.33 -5.61
N GLU A 445 -23.39 4.20 -6.73
CA GLU A 445 -24.06 2.96 -7.12
C GLU A 445 -23.09 1.95 -7.76
N ALA A 446 -21.99 2.43 -8.34
CA ALA A 446 -21.13 1.62 -9.18
C ALA A 446 -20.48 0.41 -8.49
N PRO A 447 -19.96 0.48 -7.27
CA PRO A 447 -19.36 -0.69 -6.62
C PRO A 447 -20.37 -1.82 -6.36
N ALA A 448 -21.53 -1.53 -5.76
CA ALA A 448 -22.56 -2.54 -5.50
C ALA A 448 -23.14 -3.14 -6.79
N ARG A 449 -23.34 -2.29 -7.81
CA ARG A 449 -23.76 -2.71 -9.15
C ARG A 449 -22.76 -3.69 -9.74
N GLN A 450 -21.46 -3.36 -9.73
CA GLN A 450 -20.42 -4.21 -10.31
C GLN A 450 -20.26 -5.54 -9.58
N ILE A 451 -20.36 -5.54 -8.23
CA ILE A 451 -20.35 -6.78 -7.42
C ILE A 451 -21.51 -7.70 -7.83
N ALA A 452 -22.71 -7.13 -7.99
CA ALA A 452 -23.90 -7.89 -8.42
C ALA A 452 -23.73 -8.45 -9.85
N GLU A 453 -23.23 -7.65 -10.78
CA GLU A 453 -22.98 -8.07 -12.17
C GLU A 453 -21.92 -9.17 -12.26
N ASN A 454 -20.82 -9.07 -11.51
CA ASN A 454 -19.81 -10.12 -11.45
C ASN A 454 -20.37 -11.43 -10.85
N ALA A 455 -21.40 -11.33 -10.00
CA ALA A 455 -22.13 -12.49 -9.47
C ALA A 455 -23.19 -13.06 -10.41
N GLY A 456 -23.44 -12.41 -11.56
CA GLY A 456 -24.47 -12.81 -12.54
C GLY A 456 -25.87 -12.27 -12.23
N ALA A 457 -26.00 -11.39 -11.23
CA ALA A 457 -27.26 -10.71 -10.90
C ALA A 457 -27.44 -9.42 -11.73
N ARG A 458 -28.67 -8.90 -11.76
CA ARG A 458 -28.97 -7.62 -12.41
C ARG A 458 -28.59 -6.47 -11.47
N GLY A 459 -27.49 -5.78 -11.76
CA GLY A 459 -26.95 -4.71 -10.91
C GLY A 459 -27.96 -3.62 -10.55
N ASP A 460 -28.77 -3.15 -11.52
CA ASP A 460 -29.81 -2.15 -11.27
C ASP A 460 -30.87 -2.59 -10.27
N VAL A 461 -31.30 -3.86 -10.34
CA VAL A 461 -32.31 -4.42 -9.43
C VAL A 461 -31.75 -4.54 -8.02
N VAL A 462 -30.48 -4.97 -7.89
CA VAL A 462 -29.80 -5.09 -6.60
C VAL A 462 -29.60 -3.71 -5.96
N VAL A 463 -29.14 -2.72 -6.72
CA VAL A 463 -28.98 -1.33 -6.23
C VAL A 463 -30.31 -0.79 -5.69
N GLU A 464 -31.41 -0.94 -6.44
CA GLU A 464 -32.73 -0.49 -6.02
C GLU A 464 -33.22 -1.24 -4.76
N ALA A 465 -32.94 -2.54 -4.66
CA ALA A 465 -33.27 -3.33 -3.48
C ALA A 465 -32.52 -2.84 -2.23
N ILE A 466 -31.21 -2.55 -2.34
CA ILE A 466 -30.41 -2.03 -1.22
C ILE A 466 -30.89 -0.65 -0.78
N LEU A 467 -31.24 0.24 -1.74
CA LEU A 467 -31.73 1.57 -1.43
C LEU A 467 -33.08 1.58 -0.68
N LYS A 468 -33.92 0.57 -0.90
CA LYS A 468 -35.21 0.38 -0.20
C LYS A 468 -35.08 -0.39 1.12
N ALA A 469 -33.96 -1.04 1.34
CA ALA A 469 -33.74 -1.88 2.51
C ALA A 469 -33.45 -1.04 3.77
N LYS A 470 -33.52 -1.68 4.93
CA LYS A 470 -33.09 -1.09 6.19
C LYS A 470 -31.57 -0.81 6.17
N LYS A 471 -31.12 0.19 6.94
CA LYS A 471 -29.68 0.45 7.15
C LYS A 471 -28.99 -0.85 7.60
N GLY A 472 -27.83 -1.15 6.96
CA GLY A 472 -27.05 -2.35 7.21
C GLY A 472 -27.51 -3.59 6.42
N THR A 473 -28.65 -3.54 5.73
CA THR A 473 -29.08 -4.64 4.83
C THR A 473 -28.51 -4.42 3.45
N GLY A 474 -27.84 -5.43 2.90
CA GLY A 474 -27.20 -5.40 1.58
C GLY A 474 -27.34 -6.72 0.85
N PHE A 475 -26.68 -6.82 -0.30
CA PHE A 475 -26.70 -7.99 -1.16
C PHE A 475 -25.51 -8.90 -0.89
N ASP A 476 -25.77 -10.13 -0.47
CA ASP A 476 -24.77 -11.19 -0.40
C ASP A 476 -24.63 -11.84 -1.79
N ALA A 477 -23.60 -11.48 -2.51
CA ALA A 477 -23.34 -11.96 -3.86
C ALA A 477 -22.94 -13.47 -3.90
N SER A 478 -22.58 -14.06 -2.76
CA SER A 478 -22.28 -15.48 -2.68
C SER A 478 -23.55 -16.32 -2.71
N SER A 479 -24.56 -15.91 -1.96
CA SER A 479 -25.84 -16.62 -1.81
C SER A 479 -26.98 -16.05 -2.66
N ASP A 480 -26.76 -14.93 -3.38
CA ASP A 480 -27.76 -14.22 -4.20
C ASP A 480 -29.00 -13.78 -3.38
N THR A 481 -28.78 -13.28 -2.16
CA THR A 481 -29.85 -12.89 -1.23
C THR A 481 -29.58 -11.55 -0.55
N MET A 482 -30.66 -10.89 -0.11
CA MET A 482 -30.59 -9.70 0.75
C MET A 482 -30.45 -10.13 2.22
N VAL A 483 -29.41 -9.63 2.90
CA VAL A 483 -29.08 -10.03 4.29
C VAL A 483 -28.70 -8.83 5.13
N ASP A 484 -28.76 -8.96 6.48
CA ASP A 484 -28.04 -8.04 7.36
C ASP A 484 -26.53 -8.31 7.23
N MET A 485 -25.80 -7.29 6.74
CA MET A 485 -24.39 -7.39 6.39
C MET A 485 -23.51 -7.60 7.63
N PHE A 486 -23.89 -7.00 8.77
CA PHE A 486 -23.13 -7.16 10.01
C PHE A 486 -23.35 -8.54 10.66
N GLU A 487 -24.59 -9.05 10.65
CA GLU A 487 -24.90 -10.39 11.17
C GLU A 487 -24.23 -11.49 10.33
N LYS A 488 -24.11 -11.27 9.03
CA LYS A 488 -23.42 -12.18 8.11
C LYS A 488 -21.89 -12.02 8.10
N GLY A 489 -21.36 -11.02 8.82
CA GLY A 489 -19.94 -10.72 8.81
C GLY A 489 -19.42 -10.12 7.50
N ILE A 490 -20.31 -9.68 6.57
CA ILE A 490 -19.94 -9.03 5.32
C ILE A 490 -19.70 -7.54 5.59
N VAL A 491 -18.48 -7.21 5.99
CA VAL A 491 -18.12 -5.88 6.46
C VAL A 491 -16.85 -5.38 5.77
N ASP A 492 -16.77 -4.06 5.59
CA ASP A 492 -15.61 -3.37 5.06
C ASP A 492 -15.01 -2.47 6.15
N ALA A 493 -13.71 -2.20 6.11
CA ALA A 493 -13.12 -1.16 6.96
C ALA A 493 -13.60 0.23 6.51
N ALA A 494 -14.06 1.05 7.46
CA ALA A 494 -14.54 2.40 7.16
C ALA A 494 -13.47 3.26 6.50
N LYS A 495 -12.20 3.13 6.94
CA LYS A 495 -11.04 3.78 6.35
C LYS A 495 -10.86 3.44 4.87
N VAL A 496 -10.99 2.16 4.50
CA VAL A 496 -10.91 1.66 3.12
C VAL A 496 -11.99 2.31 2.27
N THR A 497 -13.26 2.20 2.69
CA THR A 497 -14.41 2.72 1.94
C THR A 497 -14.34 4.23 1.70
N ARG A 498 -13.98 5.02 2.74
CA ARG A 498 -13.89 6.48 2.57
C ARG A 498 -12.68 6.90 1.74
N SER A 499 -11.52 6.23 1.91
CA SER A 499 -10.31 6.56 1.16
C SER A 499 -10.49 6.27 -0.33
N ALA A 500 -11.14 5.16 -0.67
CA ALA A 500 -11.49 4.83 -2.05
C ALA A 500 -12.32 5.95 -2.71
N LEU A 501 -13.36 6.46 -2.02
CA LEU A 501 -14.17 7.56 -2.53
C LEU A 501 -13.38 8.87 -2.66
N GLN A 502 -12.59 9.23 -1.64
CA GLN A 502 -11.82 10.47 -1.62
C GLN A 502 -10.76 10.51 -2.74
N ASN A 503 -10.01 9.42 -2.92
CA ASN A 503 -8.96 9.34 -3.94
C ASN A 503 -9.57 9.31 -5.34
N ALA A 504 -10.66 8.55 -5.55
CA ALA A 504 -11.40 8.52 -6.80
C ALA A 504 -11.94 9.91 -7.19
N ALA A 505 -12.52 10.62 -6.25
CA ALA A 505 -13.08 11.95 -6.47
C ALA A 505 -11.99 13.01 -6.75
N SER A 506 -10.86 12.93 -6.06
CA SER A 506 -9.73 13.83 -6.28
C SER A 506 -9.22 13.76 -7.72
N VAL A 507 -8.94 12.56 -8.22
CA VAL A 507 -8.47 12.38 -9.58
C VAL A 507 -9.57 12.67 -10.61
N ALA A 508 -10.81 12.25 -10.35
CA ALA A 508 -11.93 12.60 -11.24
C ALA A 508 -12.08 14.11 -11.41
N ALA A 509 -12.01 14.88 -10.32
CA ALA A 509 -12.06 16.34 -10.37
C ALA A 509 -10.94 16.96 -11.23
N MET A 510 -9.73 16.39 -11.17
CA MET A 510 -8.61 16.83 -12.02
C MET A 510 -8.87 16.52 -13.50
N VAL A 511 -9.36 15.32 -13.81
CA VAL A 511 -9.72 14.95 -15.19
C VAL A 511 -10.82 15.85 -15.75
N LEU A 512 -11.86 16.15 -14.96
CA LEU A 512 -12.97 17.01 -15.39
C LEU A 512 -12.51 18.45 -15.68
N THR A 513 -11.53 18.97 -14.94
CA THR A 513 -10.99 20.33 -15.11
C THR A 513 -9.85 20.42 -16.12
N THR A 514 -9.46 19.29 -16.75
CA THR A 514 -8.42 19.27 -17.78
C THR A 514 -8.93 19.85 -19.08
N GLU A 515 -8.18 20.79 -19.66
CA GLU A 515 -8.48 21.43 -20.95
C GLU A 515 -7.51 21.01 -22.05
N ALA A 516 -6.27 20.73 -21.70
CA ALA A 516 -5.24 20.32 -22.66
C ALA A 516 -4.42 19.15 -22.12
N VAL A 517 -3.98 18.29 -23.02
CA VAL A 517 -3.06 17.19 -22.74
C VAL A 517 -1.82 17.33 -23.63
N VAL A 518 -0.64 17.24 -23.04
CA VAL A 518 0.64 17.42 -23.71
C VAL A 518 1.46 16.13 -23.62
N SER A 519 1.86 15.58 -24.75
CA SER A 519 2.68 14.37 -24.83
C SER A 519 3.90 14.56 -25.72
N ASP A 520 4.91 13.71 -25.59
CA ASP A 520 5.97 13.62 -26.57
C ASP A 520 5.44 13.10 -27.90
N MET A 521 5.97 13.60 -29.01
CA MET A 521 5.65 13.03 -30.31
C MET A 521 6.26 11.62 -30.40
N PRO A 522 5.48 10.65 -30.93
CA PRO A 522 6.02 9.31 -31.17
C PRO A 522 7.27 9.41 -32.06
N GLU A 523 8.32 8.72 -31.72
CA GLU A 523 9.48 8.59 -32.61
C GLU A 523 8.99 7.87 -33.89
N LYS A 524 9.23 8.50 -35.05
CA LYS A 524 9.01 7.81 -36.33
C LYS A 524 9.99 6.63 -36.35
N LYS A 525 9.48 5.42 -36.31
CA LYS A 525 10.28 4.25 -36.67
C LYS A 525 10.70 4.48 -38.11
N ASP A 526 12.00 4.77 -38.34
CA ASP A 526 12.54 4.77 -39.71
C ASP A 526 12.24 3.41 -40.32
N PRO A 527 11.67 3.35 -41.54
CA PRO A 527 11.47 2.07 -42.22
C PRO A 527 12.85 1.41 -42.33
N ALA A 528 12.94 0.16 -41.83
CA ALA A 528 14.15 -0.64 -41.92
C ALA A 528 14.69 -0.55 -43.34
N ALA A 529 15.93 -0.07 -43.48
CA ALA A 529 16.59 0.02 -44.77
C ALA A 529 16.53 -1.37 -45.45
N PRO A 530 16.10 -1.46 -46.74
CA PRO A 530 16.04 -2.74 -47.41
C PRO A 530 17.43 -3.36 -47.39
N GLY A 531 17.51 -4.58 -46.86
CA GLY A 531 18.75 -5.32 -46.68
C GLY A 531 19.57 -5.34 -47.95
N GLY A 532 20.79 -4.78 -47.86
CA GLY A 532 21.78 -4.84 -48.96
C GLY A 532 22.07 -6.29 -49.28
N HIS A 533 21.89 -6.65 -50.54
CA HIS A 533 22.31 -7.92 -51.08
C HIS A 533 23.81 -8.11 -50.84
N ALA A 534 24.16 -9.04 -49.99
CA ALA A 534 25.54 -9.53 -49.93
C ALA A 534 25.89 -10.21 -51.25
N HIS A 535 26.73 -9.57 -52.06
CA HIS A 535 27.42 -10.22 -53.16
C HIS A 535 28.32 -11.30 -52.58
N GLY A 536 28.02 -12.55 -52.95
CA GLY A 536 28.93 -13.67 -52.77
C GLY A 536 30.21 -13.41 -53.54
N GLY A 537 31.31 -13.33 -52.83
CA GLY A 537 32.66 -13.46 -53.37
C GLY A 537 33.10 -14.91 -53.29
N GLU A 538 33.11 -15.62 -54.40
CA GLU A 538 33.89 -16.85 -54.59
C GLU A 538 35.34 -16.52 -54.31
N MET A 539 35.97 -17.26 -53.42
CA MET A 539 37.41 -17.44 -53.42
C MET A 539 37.69 -18.92 -53.57
N ASP A 540 38.14 -19.23 -54.79
CA ASP A 540 38.98 -20.40 -55.06
C ASP A 540 40.31 -20.27 -54.30
N PHE A 541 40.70 -21.24 -53.59
CA PHE A 541 41.93 -22.05 -53.40
C PHE A 541 41.96 -22.72 -52.05
#